data_b24538a1fea2451974cb265cea8135d9
#
_entry.id   b24538a1fea2451974cb265cea8135d9
#
_cell.length_a   1.000
_cell.length_b   1.000
_cell.length_c   1.000
_cell.angle_alpha   90.00
_cell.angle_beta   90.00
_cell.angle_gamma   90.00
#
_symmetry.space_group_name_H-M   'P 1'
#
loop_
_entity.id
_entity.type
_entity.pdbx_description
1 polymer ?
#
loop_
_entity_poly.entity_id
_entity_poly.type
_entity_poly.pdbx_seq_one_letter_code
_entity_poly.pdbx_strand_id
1 'polypeptide(L)'
;MIKVKRFGFNTTRANCYVVSDETKECVIIDPCAQGNYERELFVKYIHDEELKPVRCLLTHGHYDHLLSCDQVRDEFGLFPEIHHRDKLWMDRIEMRIEEVFGEGGFEYDIVKPKHYLQDNEVITFGSHYLITLHTPGHSPGSVVFYCEKEHIAFTGDTLFRKSIGRSDLLFGWIEDLMNSLKYITTLMPNNCTIYPGHDLESTIGFEKKKNPYLLPSWYKKNEGMKHLVVLTGAGISKESGLSTFRDKDGMWQNFNAQDLASIQGYRRNRAAVLDFYNARRQNLLTVEPNHAHRVLAELEKDYIVSIITQNVDDLHERAGSTNVLHLHGELKKVTGSNNPNDPKCIVEKPLDEPIKIGEKAADGSQLRPFIVFFGEDVPNMEQAKRIAKDADIFVVIGTSLQVYPAAGLKEYVPWKIPCYIIDPGEFWAEDIYGFEHIKTTAVAGIDILKEKIEAL
;
A
#
# COMPACT_ATOMS: atom_id res chain seq x y z
N MET A 1 -21.21 24.96 -6.16
CA MET A 1 -20.20 24.15 -5.41
C MET A 1 -20.70 22.71 -5.28
N ILE A 2 -19.87 21.74 -5.57
CA ILE A 2 -20.22 20.32 -5.44
C ILE A 2 -20.19 19.88 -3.97
N LYS A 3 -21.22 19.13 -3.55
CA LYS A 3 -21.29 18.42 -2.27
C LYS A 3 -21.12 16.93 -2.52
N VAL A 4 -20.17 16.30 -1.88
CA VAL A 4 -19.91 14.85 -1.98
C VAL A 4 -20.31 14.18 -0.68
N LYS A 5 -21.24 13.23 -0.73
CA LYS A 5 -21.58 12.34 0.38
C LYS A 5 -21.05 10.95 0.08
N ARG A 6 -20.19 10.44 0.95
CA ARG A 6 -19.67 9.08 0.90
C ARG A 6 -20.38 8.15 1.87
N PHE A 7 -20.65 6.95 1.40
CA PHE A 7 -21.08 5.81 2.20
C PHE A 7 -20.07 4.67 1.99
N GLY A 8 -19.68 3.99 3.05
CA GLY A 8 -18.89 2.76 2.96
C GLY A 8 -19.81 1.58 3.23
N PHE A 9 -20.06 0.74 2.23
CA PHE A 9 -21.05 -0.31 2.25
C PHE A 9 -20.44 -1.68 2.00
N ASN A 10 -21.23 -2.72 2.20
CA ASN A 10 -20.95 -4.13 2.02
C ASN A 10 -19.71 -4.67 2.78
N THR A 11 -19.40 -5.94 2.61
CA THR A 11 -18.32 -6.63 3.33
C THR A 11 -16.93 -6.23 2.84
N THR A 12 -16.80 -5.75 1.60
CA THR A 12 -15.54 -5.22 1.03
C THR A 12 -15.28 -3.77 1.40
N ARG A 13 -16.27 -3.07 2.02
CA ARG A 13 -16.24 -1.64 2.33
C ARG A 13 -16.05 -0.76 1.11
N ALA A 14 -16.74 -1.13 0.02
CA ALA A 14 -16.79 -0.30 -1.17
C ALA A 14 -17.48 1.04 -0.91
N ASN A 15 -17.03 2.08 -1.56
CA ASN A 15 -17.56 3.43 -1.41
C ASN A 15 -18.63 3.71 -2.46
N CYS A 16 -19.84 4.06 -1.99
CA CYS A 16 -20.89 4.68 -2.79
C CYS A 16 -20.85 6.20 -2.59
N TYR A 17 -20.96 6.96 -3.67
CA TYR A 17 -20.98 8.42 -3.61
C TYR A 17 -22.28 8.98 -4.16
N VAL A 18 -22.86 9.96 -3.45
CA VAL A 18 -23.92 10.85 -3.94
C VAL A 18 -23.29 12.23 -4.12
N VAL A 19 -23.24 12.70 -5.35
CA VAL A 19 -22.55 13.93 -5.76
C VAL A 19 -23.60 14.92 -6.27
N SER A 20 -23.82 15.99 -5.54
CA SER A 20 -24.88 16.99 -5.83
C SER A 20 -24.33 18.40 -5.90
N ASP A 21 -25.11 19.30 -6.48
CA ASP A 21 -24.83 20.73 -6.45
C ASP A 21 -26.00 21.56 -5.88
N GLU A 22 -25.93 22.87 -6.02
CA GLU A 22 -26.93 23.83 -5.54
C GLU A 22 -28.29 23.69 -6.20
N THR A 23 -28.40 23.01 -7.34
CA THR A 23 -29.68 22.77 -8.04
C THR A 23 -30.45 21.60 -7.45
N LYS A 24 -29.84 20.87 -6.54
CA LYS A 24 -30.32 19.59 -5.99
C LYS A 24 -30.24 18.41 -6.98
N GLU A 25 -29.83 18.61 -8.22
CA GLU A 25 -29.50 17.48 -9.09
C GLU A 25 -28.26 16.76 -8.56
N CYS A 26 -28.28 15.42 -8.68
CA CYS A 26 -27.16 14.61 -8.22
C CYS A 26 -26.90 13.41 -9.13
N VAL A 27 -25.68 12.94 -9.10
CA VAL A 27 -25.26 11.65 -9.66
C VAL A 27 -24.94 10.67 -8.54
N ILE A 28 -25.26 9.41 -8.76
CA ILE A 28 -24.94 8.29 -7.87
C ILE A 28 -23.78 7.53 -8.51
N ILE A 29 -22.70 7.35 -7.77
CA ILE A 29 -21.51 6.63 -8.25
C ILE A 29 -21.32 5.39 -7.40
N ASP A 30 -21.19 4.23 -8.03
CA ASP A 30 -20.98 2.90 -7.45
C ASP A 30 -22.03 2.58 -6.35
N PRO A 31 -23.33 2.43 -6.70
CA PRO A 31 -24.36 2.05 -5.74
C PRO A 31 -24.12 0.60 -5.25
N CYS A 32 -23.48 0.47 -4.10
CA CYS A 32 -22.93 -0.79 -3.60
C CYS A 32 -23.51 -1.24 -2.25
N ALA A 33 -24.64 -0.67 -1.83
CA ALA A 33 -25.29 -1.02 -0.58
C ALA A 33 -25.75 -2.49 -0.55
N GLN A 34 -25.46 -3.18 0.55
CA GLN A 34 -25.84 -4.58 0.76
C GLN A 34 -26.75 -4.72 1.98
N GLY A 35 -27.83 -5.45 1.81
CA GLY A 35 -28.82 -5.65 2.87
C GLY A 35 -29.69 -4.40 3.15
N ASN A 36 -30.83 -4.62 3.82
CA ASN A 36 -31.87 -3.62 3.95
C ASN A 36 -31.41 -2.33 4.65
N TYR A 37 -30.61 -2.45 5.70
CA TYR A 37 -30.15 -1.28 6.46
C TYR A 37 -29.31 -0.29 5.63
N GLU A 38 -28.33 -0.78 4.87
CA GLU A 38 -27.49 0.08 4.04
C GLU A 38 -28.29 0.70 2.89
N ARG A 39 -29.17 -0.10 2.29
CA ARG A 39 -30.06 0.32 1.19
C ARG A 39 -31.02 1.40 1.64
N GLU A 40 -31.64 1.26 2.82
CA GLU A 40 -32.52 2.28 3.41
C GLU A 40 -31.72 3.56 3.74
N LEU A 41 -30.54 3.45 4.31
CA LEU A 41 -29.70 4.59 4.68
C LEU A 41 -29.34 5.47 3.49
N PHE A 42 -28.99 4.86 2.37
CA PHE A 42 -28.61 5.54 1.13
C PHE A 42 -29.81 6.28 0.51
N VAL A 43 -30.95 5.62 0.33
CA VAL A 43 -32.16 6.21 -0.24
C VAL A 43 -32.73 7.31 0.68
N LYS A 44 -32.77 7.04 1.98
CA LYS A 44 -33.20 8.03 2.97
C LYS A 44 -32.38 9.33 2.89
N TYR A 45 -31.05 9.25 2.73
CA TYR A 45 -30.26 10.46 2.58
C TYR A 45 -30.65 11.28 1.35
N ILE A 46 -30.91 10.64 0.22
CA ILE A 46 -31.35 11.32 -1.01
C ILE A 46 -32.69 12.05 -0.80
N HIS A 47 -33.64 11.39 -0.14
CA HIS A 47 -34.95 12.00 0.17
C HIS A 47 -34.87 13.12 1.22
N ASP A 48 -34.12 12.90 2.32
CA ASP A 48 -33.98 13.91 3.39
C ASP A 48 -33.30 15.20 2.89
N GLU A 49 -32.37 15.08 1.95
CA GLU A 49 -31.68 16.22 1.31
C GLU A 49 -32.43 16.77 0.10
N GLU A 50 -33.61 16.22 -0.23
CA GLU A 50 -34.42 16.58 -1.41
C GLU A 50 -33.67 16.57 -2.74
N LEU A 51 -32.74 15.59 -2.89
CA LEU A 51 -31.91 15.45 -4.08
C LEU A 51 -32.68 14.81 -5.23
N LYS A 52 -32.26 15.13 -6.45
CA LYS A 52 -32.84 14.61 -7.71
C LYS A 52 -31.78 13.83 -8.46
N PRO A 53 -31.68 12.51 -8.27
CA PRO A 53 -30.75 11.68 -9.03
C PRO A 53 -31.05 11.73 -10.52
N VAL A 54 -30.05 12.03 -11.33
CA VAL A 54 -30.18 12.14 -12.80
C VAL A 54 -29.34 11.10 -13.55
N ARG A 55 -28.31 10.53 -12.91
CA ARG A 55 -27.44 9.48 -13.49
C ARG A 55 -27.02 8.47 -12.41
N CYS A 56 -26.83 7.23 -12.83
CA CYS A 56 -26.28 6.14 -12.03
C CYS A 56 -25.00 5.62 -12.73
N LEU A 57 -23.85 5.93 -12.17
CA LEU A 57 -22.54 5.72 -12.78
C LEU A 57 -21.79 4.61 -12.08
N LEU A 58 -21.13 3.73 -12.86
CA LEU A 58 -20.22 2.71 -12.35
C LEU A 58 -18.80 3.03 -12.78
N THR A 59 -17.87 3.04 -11.83
CA THR A 59 -16.44 3.21 -12.14
C THR A 59 -15.88 1.99 -12.84
N HIS A 60 -16.42 0.80 -12.57
CA HIS A 60 -16.07 -0.47 -13.21
C HIS A 60 -17.10 -1.58 -12.90
N GLY A 61 -16.90 -2.76 -13.47
CA GLY A 61 -17.90 -3.85 -13.47
C GLY A 61 -17.75 -4.89 -12.37
N HIS A 62 -17.02 -4.65 -11.28
CA HIS A 62 -16.94 -5.61 -10.18
C HIS A 62 -18.22 -5.60 -9.33
N TYR A 63 -18.59 -6.78 -8.82
CA TYR A 63 -19.88 -7.00 -8.16
C TYR A 63 -20.10 -6.09 -6.95
N ASP A 64 -19.06 -5.82 -6.19
CA ASP A 64 -19.11 -5.04 -4.95
C ASP A 64 -19.33 -3.53 -5.16
N HIS A 65 -19.32 -3.05 -6.41
CA HIS A 65 -19.64 -1.67 -6.79
C HIS A 65 -21.05 -1.47 -7.34
N LEU A 66 -21.84 -2.54 -7.47
CA LEU A 66 -23.15 -2.48 -8.18
C LEU A 66 -24.31 -3.17 -7.43
N LEU A 67 -24.12 -3.60 -6.18
CA LEU A 67 -25.06 -4.42 -5.42
C LEU A 67 -26.44 -3.78 -5.17
N SER A 68 -26.60 -2.47 -5.35
CA SER A 68 -27.88 -1.77 -5.21
C SER A 68 -28.31 -0.99 -6.45
N CYS A 69 -27.86 -1.42 -7.64
CA CYS A 69 -28.35 -0.84 -8.90
C CYS A 69 -29.83 -1.08 -9.14
N ASP A 70 -30.39 -2.21 -8.66
CA ASP A 70 -31.81 -2.50 -8.69
C ASP A 70 -32.61 -1.49 -7.88
N GLN A 71 -32.16 -1.13 -6.69
CA GLN A 71 -32.81 -0.12 -5.87
C GLN A 71 -32.78 1.26 -6.52
N VAL A 72 -31.65 1.66 -7.14
CA VAL A 72 -31.55 2.92 -7.88
C VAL A 72 -32.53 2.93 -9.07
N ARG A 73 -32.69 1.80 -9.76
CA ARG A 73 -33.69 1.65 -10.83
C ARG A 73 -35.11 1.81 -10.28
N ASP A 74 -35.43 1.11 -9.20
CA ASP A 74 -36.80 1.04 -8.66
C ASP A 74 -37.25 2.35 -8.00
N GLU A 75 -36.36 3.04 -7.29
CA GLU A 75 -36.64 4.30 -6.59
C GLU A 75 -36.57 5.52 -7.51
N PHE A 76 -35.61 5.54 -8.46
CA PHE A 76 -35.31 6.75 -9.25
C PHE A 76 -35.50 6.56 -10.75
N GLY A 77 -35.78 5.34 -11.24
CA GLY A 77 -35.96 5.04 -12.66
C GLY A 77 -34.63 5.05 -13.45
N LEU A 78 -33.47 5.06 -12.76
CA LEU A 78 -32.15 5.15 -13.38
C LEU A 78 -31.53 3.77 -13.56
N PHE A 79 -30.84 3.60 -14.67
CA PHE A 79 -30.09 2.39 -14.98
C PHE A 79 -28.60 2.64 -14.84
N PRO A 80 -27.79 1.64 -14.44
CA PRO A 80 -26.35 1.82 -14.37
C PRO A 80 -25.74 2.14 -15.72
N GLU A 81 -24.75 2.99 -15.71
CA GLU A 81 -23.94 3.38 -16.87
C GLU A 81 -22.49 3.02 -16.58
N ILE A 82 -21.89 2.24 -17.47
CA ILE A 82 -20.55 1.68 -17.30
C ILE A 82 -19.77 1.81 -18.63
N HIS A 83 -18.47 1.86 -18.56
CA HIS A 83 -17.66 1.89 -19.76
C HIS A 83 -17.83 0.61 -20.60
N HIS A 84 -17.90 0.74 -21.93
CA HIS A 84 -18.24 -0.37 -22.84
C HIS A 84 -17.29 -1.57 -22.75
N ARG A 85 -16.03 -1.37 -22.35
CA ARG A 85 -15.06 -2.46 -22.21
C ARG A 85 -15.33 -3.35 -20.99
N ASP A 86 -16.09 -2.88 -20.00
CA ASP A 86 -16.53 -3.70 -18.86
C ASP A 86 -17.84 -4.46 -19.12
N LYS A 87 -18.36 -4.40 -20.37
CA LYS A 87 -19.42 -5.32 -20.79
C LYS A 87 -19.06 -6.78 -20.52
N LEU A 88 -17.77 -7.14 -20.65
CA LEU A 88 -17.28 -8.49 -20.34
C LEU A 88 -17.56 -8.92 -18.87
N TRP A 89 -17.45 -7.98 -17.92
CA TRP A 89 -17.81 -8.22 -16.53
C TRP A 89 -19.33 -8.33 -16.36
N MET A 90 -20.08 -7.44 -16.99
CA MET A 90 -21.55 -7.45 -16.93
C MET A 90 -22.17 -8.71 -17.55
N ASP A 91 -21.52 -9.30 -18.55
CA ASP A 91 -21.97 -10.55 -19.16
C ASP A 91 -21.73 -11.78 -18.22
N ARG A 92 -20.85 -11.64 -17.23
CA ARG A 92 -20.49 -12.70 -16.26
C ARG A 92 -20.93 -12.39 -14.84
N ILE A 93 -21.60 -11.29 -14.61
CA ILE A 93 -21.88 -10.79 -13.25
C ILE A 93 -22.75 -11.75 -12.45
N GLU A 94 -23.72 -12.43 -13.08
CA GLU A 94 -24.61 -13.42 -12.43
C GLU A 94 -23.77 -14.58 -11.87
N MET A 95 -22.93 -15.18 -12.71
CA MET A 95 -22.01 -16.24 -12.28
C MET A 95 -21.09 -15.78 -11.15
N ARG A 96 -20.59 -14.54 -11.22
CA ARG A 96 -19.69 -14.01 -10.19
C ARG A 96 -20.38 -13.76 -8.88
N ILE A 97 -21.61 -13.31 -8.89
CA ILE A 97 -22.46 -13.15 -7.70
C ILE A 97 -22.76 -14.52 -7.07
N GLU A 98 -23.08 -15.52 -7.87
CA GLU A 98 -23.24 -16.91 -7.39
C GLU A 98 -21.97 -17.48 -6.74
N GLU A 99 -20.79 -17.21 -7.33
CA GLU A 99 -19.50 -17.64 -6.73
C GLU A 99 -19.26 -17.00 -5.35
N VAL A 100 -19.70 -15.76 -5.15
CA VAL A 100 -19.44 -15.01 -3.92
C VAL A 100 -20.50 -15.28 -2.85
N PHE A 101 -21.77 -15.33 -3.22
CA PHE A 101 -22.88 -15.44 -2.28
C PHE A 101 -23.48 -16.85 -2.19
N GLY A 102 -23.12 -17.76 -3.08
CA GLY A 102 -23.74 -19.07 -3.23
C GLY A 102 -25.03 -19.03 -4.07
N GLU A 103 -25.50 -20.20 -4.50
CA GLU A 103 -26.75 -20.33 -5.27
C GLU A 103 -27.94 -19.81 -4.45
N GLY A 104 -28.64 -18.80 -4.98
CA GLY A 104 -29.77 -18.15 -4.29
C GLY A 104 -29.39 -17.26 -3.09
N GLY A 105 -28.09 -17.04 -2.83
CA GLY A 105 -27.60 -16.24 -1.72
C GLY A 105 -27.66 -14.73 -1.95
N PHE A 106 -27.97 -14.30 -3.16
CA PHE A 106 -28.18 -12.89 -3.51
C PHE A 106 -29.66 -12.66 -3.88
N GLU A 107 -30.34 -11.86 -3.09
CA GLU A 107 -31.81 -11.70 -3.16
C GLU A 107 -32.28 -10.55 -4.08
N TYR A 108 -31.34 -9.84 -4.75
CA TYR A 108 -31.64 -8.65 -5.50
C TYR A 108 -31.45 -8.84 -7.00
N ASP A 109 -32.09 -7.97 -7.81
CA ASP A 109 -31.98 -8.03 -9.26
C ASP A 109 -30.63 -7.53 -9.77
N ILE A 110 -30.07 -8.21 -10.74
CA ILE A 110 -28.90 -7.74 -11.47
C ILE A 110 -29.33 -6.86 -12.64
N VAL A 111 -29.09 -5.55 -12.52
CA VAL A 111 -29.52 -4.57 -13.51
C VAL A 111 -28.47 -4.40 -14.60
N LYS A 112 -28.85 -4.68 -15.83
CA LYS A 112 -27.96 -4.48 -17.00
C LYS A 112 -27.95 -3.00 -17.41
N PRO A 113 -26.79 -2.47 -17.83
CA PRO A 113 -26.66 -1.11 -18.36
C PRO A 113 -27.54 -0.88 -19.60
N LYS A 114 -28.13 0.30 -19.69
CA LYS A 114 -28.78 0.77 -20.93
C LYS A 114 -27.92 1.72 -21.75
N HIS A 115 -26.91 2.32 -21.12
CA HIS A 115 -25.92 3.18 -21.75
C HIS A 115 -24.52 2.71 -21.40
N TYR A 116 -23.63 2.72 -22.40
CA TYR A 116 -22.21 2.41 -22.23
C TYR A 116 -21.37 3.66 -22.47
N LEU A 117 -20.73 4.10 -21.39
CA LEU A 117 -19.87 5.28 -21.39
C LEU A 117 -18.67 5.13 -22.36
N GLN A 118 -18.26 6.25 -22.92
CA GLN A 118 -17.08 6.37 -23.77
C GLN A 118 -16.01 7.21 -23.07
N ASP A 119 -14.77 7.05 -23.50
CA ASP A 119 -13.68 7.92 -23.03
C ASP A 119 -13.96 9.38 -23.42
N ASN A 120 -13.68 10.31 -22.49
CA ASN A 120 -13.97 11.75 -22.59
C ASN A 120 -15.47 12.11 -22.70
N GLU A 121 -16.38 11.19 -22.42
CA GLU A 121 -17.79 11.51 -22.33
C GLU A 121 -18.07 12.48 -21.19
N VAL A 122 -18.84 13.53 -21.48
CA VAL A 122 -19.23 14.55 -20.49
C VAL A 122 -20.59 14.23 -19.90
N ILE A 123 -20.61 14.08 -18.59
CA ILE A 123 -21.82 13.76 -17.79
C ILE A 123 -22.25 15.02 -17.04
N THR A 124 -23.38 15.60 -17.42
CA THR A 124 -23.90 16.83 -16.78
C THR A 124 -24.87 16.52 -15.66
N PHE A 125 -24.82 17.32 -14.61
CA PHE A 125 -25.82 17.39 -13.52
C PHE A 125 -25.85 18.81 -12.96
N GLY A 126 -27.04 19.39 -12.83
CA GLY A 126 -27.19 20.77 -12.39
C GLY A 126 -26.36 21.75 -13.19
N SER A 127 -25.50 22.51 -12.49
CA SER A 127 -24.56 23.47 -13.07
C SER A 127 -23.13 22.92 -13.24
N HIS A 128 -22.97 21.60 -13.07
CA HIS A 128 -21.66 20.92 -13.10
C HIS A 128 -21.64 19.79 -14.12
N TYR A 129 -20.42 19.28 -14.34
CA TYR A 129 -20.19 18.11 -15.17
C TYR A 129 -19.01 17.28 -14.67
N LEU A 130 -19.04 16.00 -14.99
CA LEU A 130 -17.92 15.08 -14.84
C LEU A 130 -17.44 14.65 -16.24
N ILE A 131 -16.14 14.48 -16.40
CA ILE A 131 -15.52 13.92 -17.59
C ILE A 131 -15.18 12.45 -17.27
N THR A 132 -15.59 11.54 -18.13
CA THR A 132 -15.21 10.13 -18.05
C THR A 132 -13.81 9.94 -18.60
N LEU A 133 -12.86 9.56 -17.75
CA LEU A 133 -11.48 9.26 -18.16
C LEU A 133 -11.28 7.74 -18.13
N HIS A 134 -11.01 7.13 -19.28
CA HIS A 134 -10.73 5.71 -19.34
C HIS A 134 -9.39 5.38 -18.69
N THR A 135 -9.41 4.54 -17.66
CA THR A 135 -8.25 4.19 -16.82
C THR A 135 -8.16 2.66 -16.63
N PRO A 136 -7.92 1.91 -17.73
CA PRO A 136 -7.88 0.45 -17.65
C PRO A 136 -6.75 -0.06 -16.76
N GLY A 137 -6.86 -1.33 -16.34
CA GLY A 137 -5.82 -2.05 -15.64
C GLY A 137 -6.29 -2.79 -14.41
N HIS A 138 -7.19 -2.22 -13.59
CA HIS A 138 -7.94 -2.96 -12.58
C HIS A 138 -9.05 -3.80 -13.24
N SER A 139 -9.78 -3.18 -14.15
CA SER A 139 -10.63 -3.84 -15.15
C SER A 139 -10.38 -3.21 -16.52
N PRO A 140 -10.82 -3.85 -17.63
CA PRO A 140 -10.67 -3.29 -18.97
C PRO A 140 -11.43 -1.98 -19.18
N GLY A 141 -12.54 -1.79 -18.48
CA GLY A 141 -13.41 -0.64 -18.56
C GLY A 141 -13.38 0.27 -17.33
N SER A 142 -12.39 0.16 -16.47
CA SER A 142 -12.22 1.10 -15.36
C SER A 142 -12.16 2.53 -15.84
N VAL A 143 -12.88 3.43 -15.15
CA VAL A 143 -12.91 4.86 -15.44
C VAL A 143 -12.73 5.69 -14.18
N VAL A 144 -12.23 6.90 -14.37
CA VAL A 144 -12.23 7.97 -13.37
C VAL A 144 -13.23 9.04 -13.82
N PHE A 145 -14.12 9.45 -12.93
CA PHE A 145 -15.01 10.58 -13.17
C PHE A 145 -14.38 11.85 -12.61
N TYR A 146 -14.02 12.77 -13.47
CA TYR A 146 -13.25 13.97 -13.11
C TYR A 146 -14.05 15.26 -13.31
N CYS A 147 -14.16 16.07 -12.25
CA CYS A 147 -14.63 17.45 -12.31
C CYS A 147 -13.45 18.41 -12.30
N GLU A 148 -13.05 18.92 -13.45
CA GLU A 148 -11.92 19.83 -13.58
C GLU A 148 -12.15 21.14 -12.81
N LYS A 149 -13.36 21.72 -12.90
CA LYS A 149 -13.71 23.00 -12.26
C LYS A 149 -13.55 22.98 -10.74
N GLU A 150 -13.88 21.88 -10.09
CA GLU A 150 -13.82 21.75 -8.62
C GLU A 150 -12.59 21.00 -8.14
N HIS A 151 -11.72 20.51 -9.04
CA HIS A 151 -10.56 19.69 -8.76
C HIS A 151 -10.89 18.49 -7.88
N ILE A 152 -11.90 17.70 -8.28
CA ILE A 152 -12.27 16.45 -7.64
C ILE A 152 -12.35 15.31 -8.65
N ALA A 153 -12.01 14.10 -8.23
CA ALA A 153 -12.06 12.92 -9.06
C ALA A 153 -12.53 11.70 -8.29
N PHE A 154 -13.43 10.91 -8.86
CA PHE A 154 -13.89 9.62 -8.33
C PHE A 154 -13.09 8.55 -9.05
N THR A 155 -12.11 7.98 -8.34
CA THR A 155 -11.05 7.16 -8.96
C THR A 155 -11.38 5.67 -9.02
N GLY A 156 -12.54 5.26 -8.48
CA GLY A 156 -12.86 3.84 -8.40
C GLY A 156 -11.68 3.05 -7.85
N ASP A 157 -11.40 1.91 -8.46
CA ASP A 157 -10.29 1.04 -8.08
C ASP A 157 -9.01 1.27 -8.91
N THR A 158 -8.86 2.49 -9.47
CA THR A 158 -7.61 2.89 -10.13
C THR A 158 -6.58 3.38 -9.13
N LEU A 159 -6.94 4.33 -8.25
CA LEU A 159 -6.02 4.95 -7.30
C LEU A 159 -6.66 5.08 -5.93
N PHE A 160 -6.01 4.51 -4.91
CA PHE A 160 -6.40 4.58 -3.50
C PHE A 160 -5.41 5.43 -2.69
N ARG A 161 -5.78 5.72 -1.44
CA ARG A 161 -4.87 6.35 -0.50
C ARG A 161 -3.71 5.43 -0.16
N LYS A 162 -2.49 5.78 -0.62
CA LYS A 162 -1.24 5.02 -0.49
C LYS A 162 -1.30 3.61 -1.11
N SER A 163 -2.22 3.36 -2.04
CA SER A 163 -2.36 2.08 -2.74
C SER A 163 -2.94 2.28 -4.13
N ILE A 164 -3.07 1.20 -4.86
CA ILE A 164 -3.71 1.13 -6.18
C ILE A 164 -4.64 -0.08 -6.24
N GLY A 165 -5.52 -0.12 -7.22
CA GLY A 165 -6.35 -1.30 -7.48
C GLY A 165 -5.53 -2.54 -7.80
N ARG A 166 -6.12 -3.69 -7.57
CA ARG A 166 -5.53 -4.98 -7.99
C ARG A 166 -5.57 -5.11 -9.51
N SER A 167 -4.52 -5.66 -10.08
CA SER A 167 -4.43 -5.98 -11.51
C SER A 167 -4.26 -7.48 -11.78
N ASP A 168 -4.28 -8.29 -10.73
CA ASP A 168 -4.14 -9.75 -10.76
C ASP A 168 -5.50 -10.48 -10.82
N LEU A 169 -6.59 -9.74 -10.95
CA LEU A 169 -7.93 -10.29 -11.18
C LEU A 169 -8.14 -10.62 -12.66
N LEU A 170 -9.20 -11.38 -12.95
CA LEU A 170 -9.60 -11.69 -14.32
C LEU A 170 -9.75 -10.39 -15.13
N PHE A 171 -9.11 -10.31 -16.32
CA PHE A 171 -9.03 -9.16 -17.20
C PHE A 171 -8.27 -7.93 -16.64
N GLY A 172 -7.63 -8.03 -15.46
CA GLY A 172 -6.75 -6.99 -14.95
C GLY A 172 -5.37 -7.05 -15.64
N TRP A 173 -4.70 -5.89 -15.77
CA TRP A 173 -3.38 -5.79 -16.38
C TRP A 173 -2.55 -4.67 -15.75
N ILE A 174 -1.38 -5.00 -15.20
CA ILE A 174 -0.58 -4.05 -14.42
C ILE A 174 -0.03 -2.90 -15.26
N GLU A 175 0.42 -3.18 -16.48
CA GLU A 175 0.96 -2.16 -17.38
C GLU A 175 -0.10 -1.11 -17.75
N ASP A 176 -1.32 -1.55 -18.02
CA ASP A 176 -2.44 -0.64 -18.28
C ASP A 176 -2.76 0.20 -17.04
N LEU A 177 -2.76 -0.41 -15.86
CA LEU A 177 -3.00 0.31 -14.60
C LEU A 177 -1.92 1.37 -14.35
N MET A 178 -0.65 1.04 -14.56
CA MET A 178 0.45 1.99 -14.40
C MET A 178 0.37 3.15 -15.41
N ASN A 179 0.00 2.88 -16.66
CA ASN A 179 -0.24 3.91 -17.67
C ASN A 179 -1.41 4.81 -17.27
N SER A 180 -2.49 4.24 -16.77
CA SER A 180 -3.65 4.96 -16.24
C SER A 180 -3.29 5.86 -15.07
N LEU A 181 -2.49 5.37 -14.11
CA LEU A 181 -1.97 6.15 -12.99
C LEU A 181 -1.10 7.31 -13.44
N LYS A 182 -0.19 7.07 -14.39
CA LYS A 182 0.63 8.13 -15.01
C LYS A 182 -0.24 9.19 -15.67
N TYR A 183 -1.24 8.76 -16.43
CA TYR A 183 -2.19 9.64 -17.12
C TYR A 183 -2.92 10.56 -16.14
N ILE A 184 -3.63 10.02 -15.14
CA ILE A 184 -4.42 10.82 -14.22
C ILE A 184 -3.55 11.72 -13.32
N THR A 185 -2.39 11.24 -12.89
CA THR A 185 -1.47 12.04 -12.06
C THR A 185 -0.76 13.14 -12.85
N THR A 186 -0.64 13.01 -14.17
CA THR A 186 -0.12 14.07 -15.06
C THR A 186 -1.21 15.09 -15.37
N LEU A 187 -2.43 14.62 -15.65
CA LEU A 187 -3.56 15.47 -16.04
C LEU A 187 -4.06 16.32 -14.86
N MET A 188 -4.20 15.72 -13.67
CA MET A 188 -4.85 16.36 -12.53
C MET A 188 -3.86 17.18 -11.70
N PRO A 189 -4.25 18.37 -11.22
CA PRO A 189 -3.41 19.21 -10.36
C PRO A 189 -3.20 18.56 -8.97
N ASN A 190 -2.12 18.95 -8.28
CA ASN A 190 -1.76 18.36 -6.98
C ASN A 190 -2.82 18.56 -5.88
N ASN A 191 -3.62 19.61 -5.96
CA ASN A 191 -4.72 19.89 -5.03
C ASN A 191 -6.03 19.16 -5.41
N CYS A 192 -6.05 18.38 -6.48
CA CYS A 192 -7.20 17.58 -6.85
C CYS A 192 -7.48 16.53 -5.76
N THR A 193 -8.68 16.58 -5.17
CA THR A 193 -9.15 15.57 -4.20
C THR A 193 -9.61 14.34 -4.95
N ILE A 194 -9.14 13.16 -4.53
CA ILE A 194 -9.58 11.88 -5.05
C ILE A 194 -10.50 11.16 -4.07
N TYR A 195 -11.58 10.61 -4.60
CA TYR A 195 -12.58 9.80 -3.93
C TYR A 195 -12.51 8.37 -4.47
N PRO A 196 -11.80 7.46 -3.77
CA PRO A 196 -11.54 6.10 -4.27
C PRO A 196 -12.72 5.15 -4.09
N GLY A 197 -12.69 4.01 -4.79
CA GLY A 197 -13.67 2.93 -4.63
C GLY A 197 -13.64 2.26 -3.25
N HIS A 198 -12.51 2.31 -2.58
CA HIS A 198 -12.33 1.84 -1.20
C HIS A 198 -11.52 2.85 -0.37
N ASP A 199 -11.58 2.73 0.95
CA ASP A 199 -10.86 3.57 1.91
C ASP A 199 -11.28 5.06 1.93
N LEU A 200 -10.39 5.92 2.43
CA LEU A 200 -10.61 7.35 2.61
C LEU A 200 -10.14 8.15 1.39
N GLU A 201 -10.67 9.35 1.27
CA GLU A 201 -10.22 10.35 0.30
C GLU A 201 -8.73 10.70 0.49
N SER A 202 -8.11 11.18 -0.59
CA SER A 202 -6.75 11.65 -0.63
C SER A 202 -6.61 12.82 -1.61
N THR A 203 -5.39 13.21 -1.96
CA THR A 203 -5.14 14.18 -3.03
C THR A 203 -4.05 13.68 -3.97
N ILE A 204 -4.09 14.10 -5.23
CA ILE A 204 -3.06 13.76 -6.22
C ILE A 204 -1.67 14.13 -5.70
N GLY A 205 -1.51 15.29 -5.08
CA GLY A 205 -0.21 15.73 -4.54
C GLY A 205 0.28 14.91 -3.35
N PHE A 206 -0.63 14.39 -2.51
CA PHE A 206 -0.28 13.45 -1.44
C PHE A 206 0.16 12.10 -2.03
N GLU A 207 -0.61 11.57 -2.98
CA GLU A 207 -0.30 10.28 -3.59
C GLU A 207 1.02 10.30 -4.36
N LYS A 208 1.31 11.35 -5.13
CA LYS A 208 2.63 11.52 -5.79
C LYS A 208 3.80 11.47 -4.81
N LYS A 209 3.60 11.86 -3.56
CA LYS A 209 4.67 11.92 -2.54
C LYS A 209 4.72 10.68 -1.64
N LYS A 210 3.60 9.98 -1.45
CA LYS A 210 3.46 8.98 -0.40
C LYS A 210 2.94 7.62 -0.88
N ASN A 211 2.41 7.55 -2.10
CA ASN A 211 1.95 6.29 -2.68
C ASN A 211 3.14 5.52 -3.23
N PRO A 212 3.46 4.33 -2.70
CA PRO A 212 4.64 3.57 -3.14
C PRO A 212 4.59 3.18 -4.63
N TYR A 213 3.41 3.10 -5.22
CA TYR A 213 3.21 2.76 -6.64
C TYR A 213 3.36 3.96 -7.58
N LEU A 214 3.36 5.20 -7.05
CA LEU A 214 3.54 6.44 -7.81
C LEU A 214 4.92 7.05 -7.64
N LEU A 215 5.80 6.41 -6.86
CA LEU A 215 7.18 6.88 -6.71
C LEU A 215 7.94 6.73 -8.03
N PRO A 216 8.94 7.59 -8.28
CA PRO A 216 9.68 7.61 -9.55
C PRO A 216 10.22 6.24 -9.99
N SER A 217 10.50 5.35 -9.04
CA SER A 217 10.95 3.98 -9.27
C SER A 217 10.04 3.17 -10.22
N TRP A 218 8.73 3.30 -10.10
CA TRP A 218 7.77 2.57 -10.95
C TRP A 218 7.74 3.07 -12.39
N TYR A 219 7.88 4.40 -12.59
CA TYR A 219 7.91 4.97 -13.94
C TYR A 219 9.21 4.69 -14.68
N LYS A 220 10.33 4.61 -13.96
CA LYS A 220 11.65 4.36 -14.53
C LYS A 220 11.79 2.96 -15.15
N LYS A 221 11.10 1.93 -14.61
CA LYS A 221 11.12 0.58 -15.19
C LYS A 221 10.58 0.57 -16.63
N ASN A 222 9.57 1.39 -16.94
CA ASN A 222 9.06 1.55 -18.30
C ASN A 222 10.02 2.30 -19.24
N GLU A 223 11.08 2.92 -18.70
CA GLU A 223 12.15 3.56 -19.45
C GLU A 223 13.39 2.66 -19.63
N GLY A 224 13.30 1.38 -19.25
CA GLY A 224 14.37 0.39 -19.43
C GLY A 224 15.37 0.29 -18.27
N MET A 225 15.14 0.99 -17.14
CA MET A 225 15.97 0.82 -15.93
C MET A 225 15.66 -0.50 -15.23
N LYS A 226 16.71 -1.25 -14.85
CA LYS A 226 16.56 -2.51 -14.09
C LYS A 226 16.14 -2.24 -12.66
N HIS A 227 15.26 -3.08 -12.11
CA HIS A 227 14.81 -3.02 -10.71
C HIS A 227 15.77 -3.83 -9.82
N LEU A 228 16.53 -3.12 -9.01
CA LEU A 228 17.42 -3.66 -7.98
C LEU A 228 16.66 -3.75 -6.65
N VAL A 229 16.32 -4.94 -6.22
CA VAL A 229 15.67 -5.18 -4.92
C VAL A 229 16.72 -5.66 -3.92
N VAL A 230 16.81 -4.96 -2.78
CA VAL A 230 17.80 -5.22 -1.75
C VAL A 230 17.12 -5.59 -0.43
N LEU A 231 17.33 -6.81 0.04
CA LEU A 231 16.91 -7.25 1.38
C LEU A 231 18.06 -7.01 2.37
N THR A 232 17.86 -6.16 3.36
CA THR A 232 18.90 -5.85 4.35
C THR A 232 18.54 -6.35 5.75
N GLY A 233 19.56 -6.74 6.52
CA GLY A 233 19.48 -7.10 7.93
C GLY A 233 20.50 -6.33 8.77
N ALA A 234 20.59 -6.65 10.07
CA ALA A 234 21.40 -5.91 11.04
C ALA A 234 22.90 -5.80 10.70
N GLY A 235 23.42 -6.73 9.86
CA GLY A 235 24.81 -6.71 9.43
C GLY A 235 25.20 -5.50 8.61
N ILE A 236 24.29 -4.87 7.85
CA ILE A 236 24.58 -3.65 7.11
C ILE A 236 24.84 -2.46 8.02
N SER A 237 24.16 -2.39 9.18
CA SER A 237 24.30 -1.30 10.15
C SER A 237 25.39 -1.55 11.21
N LYS A 238 26.03 -2.74 11.20
CA LYS A 238 27.06 -3.10 12.17
C LYS A 238 28.26 -2.15 12.12
N GLU A 239 28.76 -1.86 10.94
CA GLU A 239 29.91 -0.96 10.75
C GLU A 239 29.53 0.54 10.93
N SER A 240 28.27 0.84 11.15
CA SER A 240 27.79 2.15 11.65
C SER A 240 27.82 2.25 13.18
N GLY A 241 28.08 1.13 13.90
CA GLY A 241 28.11 1.08 15.36
C GLY A 241 26.84 0.52 16.00
N LEU A 242 25.91 -0.03 15.22
CA LEU A 242 24.72 -0.73 15.76
C LEU A 242 25.02 -2.22 15.92
N SER A 243 24.89 -2.73 17.15
CA SER A 243 25.12 -4.14 17.45
C SER A 243 24.09 -5.04 16.78
N THR A 244 24.54 -6.16 16.20
CA THR A 244 23.64 -7.17 15.64
C THR A 244 23.08 -8.10 16.72
N PHE A 245 22.05 -8.88 16.39
CA PHE A 245 21.46 -9.89 17.29
C PHE A 245 22.44 -11.01 17.69
N ARG A 246 23.56 -11.18 16.99
CA ARG A 246 24.51 -12.29 17.17
C ARG A 246 25.88 -11.86 17.65
N ASP A 247 26.10 -10.58 17.88
CA ASP A 247 27.40 -10.10 18.37
C ASP A 247 27.69 -10.64 19.76
N LYS A 248 28.87 -11.26 19.91
CA LYS A 248 29.34 -11.83 21.17
C LYS A 248 29.58 -10.77 22.26
N ASP A 249 29.79 -9.51 21.86
CA ASP A 249 30.08 -8.37 22.75
C ASP A 249 28.93 -7.35 22.79
N GLY A 250 27.74 -7.68 22.26
CA GLY A 250 26.59 -6.78 22.16
C GLY A 250 25.66 -6.79 23.38
N MET A 251 24.73 -5.82 23.43
CA MET A 251 23.68 -5.71 24.48
C MET A 251 22.87 -7.00 24.69
N TRP A 252 22.86 -7.91 23.71
CA TRP A 252 22.13 -9.16 23.74
C TRP A 252 22.78 -10.27 24.57
N GLN A 253 24.06 -10.14 24.97
CA GLN A 253 24.71 -11.12 25.85
C GLN A 253 24.11 -11.13 27.27
N ASN A 254 23.64 -10.00 27.77
CA ASN A 254 23.12 -9.85 29.10
C ASN A 254 21.59 -10.04 29.18
N PHE A 255 20.91 -10.20 28.03
CA PHE A 255 19.46 -10.30 27.98
C PHE A 255 19.03 -11.38 27.00
N ASN A 256 18.13 -12.25 27.42
CA ASN A 256 17.50 -13.21 26.53
C ASN A 256 16.62 -12.46 25.51
N ALA A 257 16.88 -12.64 24.21
CA ALA A 257 16.08 -12.03 23.13
C ALA A 257 14.58 -12.33 23.27
N GLN A 258 14.22 -13.49 23.82
CA GLN A 258 12.82 -13.85 24.12
C GLN A 258 12.20 -12.96 25.19
N ASP A 259 13.00 -12.40 26.10
CA ASP A 259 12.50 -11.53 27.16
C ASP A 259 12.32 -10.07 26.73
N LEU A 260 13.11 -9.57 25.78
CA LEU A 260 13.11 -8.17 25.40
C LEU A 260 12.56 -7.89 23.98
N ALA A 261 12.60 -8.88 23.09
CA ALA A 261 12.17 -8.71 21.70
C ALA A 261 10.92 -9.53 21.34
N SER A 262 10.22 -10.13 22.32
CA SER A 262 8.98 -10.86 22.07
C SER A 262 7.77 -10.20 22.71
N ILE A 263 6.57 -10.47 22.14
CA ILE A 263 5.31 -9.98 22.70
C ILE A 263 5.05 -10.58 24.10
N GLN A 264 5.50 -11.80 24.38
CA GLN A 264 5.40 -12.42 25.69
C GLN A 264 6.31 -11.71 26.71
N GLY A 265 7.54 -11.38 26.34
CA GLY A 265 8.47 -10.59 27.15
C GLY A 265 7.90 -9.21 27.48
N TYR A 266 7.34 -8.52 26.47
CA TYR A 266 6.67 -7.23 26.66
C TYR A 266 5.48 -7.33 27.64
N ARG A 267 4.65 -8.37 27.54
CA ARG A 267 3.52 -8.58 28.46
C ARG A 267 3.99 -8.88 29.90
N ARG A 268 5.12 -9.56 30.05
CA ARG A 268 5.69 -9.96 31.34
C ARG A 268 6.36 -8.80 32.06
N ASN A 269 7.16 -8.01 31.37
CA ASN A 269 7.94 -6.90 31.94
C ASN A 269 8.05 -5.72 30.97
N ARG A 270 6.97 -4.94 30.85
CA ARG A 270 6.91 -3.76 29.98
C ARG A 270 7.98 -2.73 30.29
N ALA A 271 8.31 -2.52 31.57
CA ALA A 271 9.30 -1.52 32.00
C ALA A 271 10.68 -1.87 31.42
N ALA A 272 11.17 -3.10 31.64
CA ALA A 272 12.46 -3.52 31.09
C ALA A 272 12.52 -3.45 29.55
N VAL A 273 11.43 -3.82 28.85
CA VAL A 273 11.37 -3.73 27.41
C VAL A 273 11.40 -2.28 26.94
N LEU A 274 10.64 -1.38 27.57
CA LEU A 274 10.66 0.05 27.21
C LEU A 274 12.04 0.67 27.48
N ASP A 275 12.67 0.37 28.60
CA ASP A 275 14.02 0.85 28.95
C ASP A 275 15.05 0.38 27.90
N PHE A 276 14.98 -0.88 27.51
CA PHE A 276 15.83 -1.44 26.46
C PHE A 276 15.67 -0.70 25.12
N TYR A 277 14.42 -0.48 24.67
CA TYR A 277 14.18 0.21 23.39
C TYR A 277 14.44 1.72 23.48
N ASN A 278 14.24 2.36 24.63
CA ASN A 278 14.66 3.72 24.87
C ASN A 278 16.18 3.87 24.73
N ALA A 279 16.97 2.94 25.29
CA ALA A 279 18.42 2.94 25.10
C ALA A 279 18.82 2.76 23.63
N ARG A 280 18.12 1.91 22.86
CA ARG A 280 18.36 1.76 21.42
C ARG A 280 17.99 3.02 20.62
N ARG A 281 16.91 3.71 20.99
CA ARG A 281 16.51 4.99 20.42
C ARG A 281 17.59 6.06 20.64
N GLN A 282 18.14 6.14 21.84
CA GLN A 282 19.26 7.03 22.18
C GLN A 282 20.52 6.69 21.37
N ASN A 283 20.87 5.41 21.25
CA ASN A 283 22.04 4.98 20.48
C ASN A 283 21.93 5.35 19.01
N LEU A 284 20.71 5.31 18.43
CA LEU A 284 20.49 5.69 17.03
C LEU A 284 20.85 7.15 16.73
N LEU A 285 20.82 8.04 17.73
CA LEU A 285 21.25 9.44 17.60
C LEU A 285 22.77 9.59 17.39
N THR A 286 23.56 8.59 17.80
CA THR A 286 25.02 8.68 17.81
C THR A 286 25.68 8.02 16.62
N VAL A 287 24.93 7.36 15.76
CA VAL A 287 25.46 6.60 14.61
C VAL A 287 25.11 7.28 13.30
N GLU A 288 25.95 7.06 12.29
CA GLU A 288 25.79 7.61 10.94
C GLU A 288 25.71 6.47 9.90
N PRO A 289 25.03 6.71 8.76
CA PRO A 289 25.05 5.79 7.64
C PRO A 289 26.48 5.51 7.19
N ASN A 290 26.82 4.25 6.97
CA ASN A 290 28.14 3.86 6.45
C ASN A 290 28.16 3.86 4.91
N HIS A 291 29.30 3.46 4.34
CA HIS A 291 29.51 3.45 2.90
C HIS A 291 28.49 2.59 2.15
N ALA A 292 28.10 1.42 2.69
CA ALA A 292 27.13 0.55 2.03
C ALA A 292 25.76 1.21 1.87
N HIS A 293 25.29 1.92 2.91
CA HIS A 293 24.03 2.68 2.83
C HIS A 293 24.09 3.77 1.74
N ARG A 294 25.23 4.51 1.65
CA ARG A 294 25.40 5.60 0.68
C ARG A 294 25.46 5.09 -0.75
N VAL A 295 26.17 3.99 -1.01
CA VAL A 295 26.25 3.38 -2.35
C VAL A 295 24.87 2.90 -2.80
N LEU A 296 24.05 2.30 -1.93
CA LEU A 296 22.68 1.92 -2.29
C LEU A 296 21.83 3.13 -2.69
N ALA A 297 21.97 4.27 -1.99
CA ALA A 297 21.27 5.50 -2.37
C ALA A 297 21.82 6.09 -3.70
N GLU A 298 23.14 6.00 -3.95
CA GLU A 298 23.74 6.45 -5.21
C GLU A 298 23.27 5.63 -6.41
N LEU A 299 23.06 4.32 -6.25
CA LEU A 299 22.58 3.43 -7.30
C LEU A 299 21.16 3.80 -7.79
N GLU A 300 20.39 4.61 -7.04
CA GLU A 300 19.10 5.13 -7.50
C GLU A 300 19.21 6.05 -8.73
N LYS A 301 20.41 6.47 -9.12
CA LYS A 301 20.63 7.24 -10.36
C LYS A 301 20.48 6.36 -11.61
N ASP A 302 20.90 5.09 -11.52
CA ASP A 302 21.03 4.18 -12.66
C ASP A 302 20.05 2.99 -12.59
N TYR A 303 19.52 2.71 -11.41
CA TYR A 303 18.60 1.61 -11.11
C TYR A 303 17.36 2.11 -10.39
N ILE A 304 16.27 1.36 -10.53
CA ILE A 304 15.15 1.43 -9.60
C ILE A 304 15.56 0.65 -8.36
N VAL A 305 15.90 1.31 -7.26
CA VAL A 305 16.30 0.63 -6.03
C VAL A 305 15.13 0.54 -5.07
N SER A 306 14.79 -0.68 -4.64
CA SER A 306 13.83 -0.93 -3.56
C SER A 306 14.54 -1.66 -2.42
N ILE A 307 14.61 -1.01 -1.27
CA ILE A 307 15.20 -1.60 -0.07
C ILE A 307 14.09 -2.18 0.80
N ILE A 308 14.17 -3.47 1.08
CA ILE A 308 13.34 -4.17 2.07
C ILE A 308 14.22 -4.42 3.27
N THR A 309 13.97 -3.72 4.38
CA THR A 309 14.85 -3.85 5.55
C THR A 309 14.17 -4.56 6.73
N GLN A 310 14.91 -5.45 7.36
CA GLN A 310 14.56 -6.04 8.66
C GLN A 310 14.97 -5.12 9.83
N ASN A 311 15.76 -4.09 9.52
CA ASN A 311 16.24 -3.16 10.53
C ASN A 311 15.14 -2.18 10.95
N VAL A 312 15.29 -1.69 12.18
CA VAL A 312 14.39 -0.71 12.78
C VAL A 312 15.04 0.68 12.90
N ASP A 313 16.28 0.80 12.43
CA ASP A 313 17.00 2.08 12.28
C ASP A 313 16.56 2.81 10.99
N ASP A 314 16.92 4.08 10.84
CA ASP A 314 16.63 4.94 9.68
C ASP A 314 17.88 5.27 8.85
N LEU A 315 18.91 4.42 8.89
CA LEU A 315 20.20 4.70 8.25
C LEU A 315 20.11 4.70 6.71
N HIS A 316 19.20 3.93 6.12
CA HIS A 316 18.95 3.97 4.68
C HIS A 316 18.40 5.32 4.24
N GLU A 317 17.38 5.83 4.92
CA GLU A 317 16.76 7.14 4.64
C GLU A 317 17.75 8.27 4.89
N ARG A 318 18.51 8.20 5.97
CA ARG A 318 19.57 9.18 6.29
C ARG A 318 20.70 9.17 5.27
N ALA A 319 20.96 8.05 4.61
CA ALA A 319 21.90 7.97 3.49
C ALA A 319 21.35 8.57 2.18
N GLY A 320 20.03 8.81 2.09
CA GLY A 320 19.35 9.37 0.93
C GLY A 320 18.52 8.37 0.12
N SER A 321 18.41 7.10 0.56
CA SER A 321 17.53 6.12 -0.11
C SER A 321 16.07 6.56 -0.05
N THR A 322 15.38 6.51 -1.21
CA THR A 322 14.03 7.08 -1.36
C THR A 322 12.92 6.04 -1.26
N ASN A 323 13.22 4.77 -1.43
CA ASN A 323 12.25 3.68 -1.41
C ASN A 323 12.68 2.57 -0.45
N VAL A 324 12.33 2.75 0.83
CA VAL A 324 12.67 1.84 1.93
C VAL A 324 11.39 1.28 2.55
N LEU A 325 11.28 -0.05 2.60
CA LEU A 325 10.18 -0.78 3.24
C LEU A 325 10.68 -1.46 4.51
N HIS A 326 10.25 -0.97 5.67
CA HIS A 326 10.55 -1.59 6.95
C HIS A 326 9.61 -2.77 7.23
N LEU A 327 10.17 -3.98 7.39
CA LEU A 327 9.40 -5.17 7.76
C LEU A 327 9.07 -5.22 9.25
N HIS A 328 10.00 -4.75 10.07
CA HIS A 328 9.89 -4.89 11.53
C HIS A 328 9.62 -3.56 12.25
N GLY A 329 9.15 -2.55 11.52
CA GLY A 329 8.84 -1.22 12.07
C GLY A 329 10.06 -0.31 12.20
N GLU A 330 9.92 0.78 12.94
CA GLU A 330 10.90 1.87 13.00
C GLU A 330 11.03 2.44 14.41
N LEU A 331 12.25 2.60 14.93
CA LEU A 331 12.52 3.13 16.27
C LEU A 331 12.12 4.59 16.46
N LYS A 332 12.07 5.38 15.39
CA LYS A 332 11.61 6.78 15.41
C LYS A 332 10.10 6.93 15.59
N LYS A 333 9.35 5.83 15.42
CA LYS A 333 7.90 5.81 15.56
C LYS A 333 7.47 5.07 16.84
N VAL A 334 6.30 5.43 17.32
CA VAL A 334 5.62 4.79 18.46
C VAL A 334 4.19 4.43 18.07
N THR A 335 3.59 3.49 18.82
CA THR A 335 2.23 3.01 18.57
C THR A 335 1.54 2.56 19.87
N GLY A 336 0.24 2.25 19.77
CA GLY A 336 -0.53 1.68 20.87
C GLY A 336 -0.31 0.17 21.06
N SER A 337 -0.41 -0.29 22.29
CA SER A 337 -0.22 -1.71 22.64
C SER A 337 -1.40 -2.61 22.26
N ASN A 338 -2.61 -2.07 22.07
CA ASN A 338 -3.80 -2.86 21.74
C ASN A 338 -3.79 -3.31 20.27
N ASN A 339 -3.54 -2.37 19.36
CA ASN A 339 -3.38 -2.64 17.93
C ASN A 339 -2.16 -1.88 17.40
N PRO A 340 -0.97 -2.52 17.39
CA PRO A 340 0.26 -1.85 16.96
C PRO A 340 0.25 -1.35 15.52
N ASN A 341 -0.64 -1.87 14.68
CA ASN A 341 -0.75 -1.51 13.27
C ASN A 341 -1.86 -0.49 12.99
N ASP A 342 -2.53 0.05 14.01
CA ASP A 342 -3.53 1.10 13.81
C ASP A 342 -2.85 2.39 13.32
N PRO A 343 -3.13 2.86 12.09
CA PRO A 343 -2.52 4.08 11.54
C PRO A 343 -2.77 5.34 12.38
N LYS A 344 -3.83 5.37 13.20
CA LYS A 344 -4.16 6.50 14.08
C LYS A 344 -3.23 6.55 15.31
N CYS A 345 -2.64 5.42 15.67
CA CYS A 345 -1.76 5.30 16.83
C CYS A 345 -0.27 5.39 16.44
N ILE A 346 0.06 5.25 15.14
CA ILE A 346 1.44 5.29 14.66
C ILE A 346 1.84 6.76 14.45
N VAL A 347 2.72 7.26 15.31
CA VAL A 347 3.21 8.64 15.26
C VAL A 347 4.72 8.69 15.43
N GLU A 348 5.37 9.71 14.88
CA GLU A 348 6.78 9.98 15.17
C GLU A 348 6.93 10.50 16.60
N LYS A 349 7.98 10.05 17.28
CA LYS A 349 8.39 10.55 18.59
C LYS A 349 9.90 10.81 18.56
N PRO A 350 10.37 12.01 18.97
CA PRO A 350 11.80 12.32 19.02
C PRO A 350 12.60 11.22 19.71
N LEU A 351 13.74 10.83 19.14
CA LEU A 351 14.53 9.70 19.63
C LEU A 351 15.11 9.91 21.04
N ASP A 352 15.35 11.17 21.42
CA ASP A 352 15.82 11.62 22.73
C ASP A 352 14.70 11.65 23.80
N GLU A 353 13.44 11.57 23.40
CA GLU A 353 12.30 11.48 24.31
C GLU A 353 11.98 10.04 24.65
N PRO A 354 12.18 9.59 25.91
CA PRO A 354 11.88 8.21 26.29
C PRO A 354 10.37 7.94 26.31
N ILE A 355 10.00 6.72 25.94
CA ILE A 355 8.64 6.19 26.11
C ILE A 355 8.47 5.77 27.56
N LYS A 356 7.47 6.32 28.27
CA LYS A 356 7.27 6.10 29.70
C LYS A 356 6.15 5.10 29.97
N ILE A 357 6.27 4.36 31.08
CA ILE A 357 5.15 3.56 31.61
C ILE A 357 3.99 4.50 31.95
N GLY A 358 2.77 4.14 31.52
CA GLY A 358 1.57 4.94 31.73
C GLY A 358 1.30 5.95 30.61
N GLU A 359 2.28 6.21 29.71
CA GLU A 359 2.08 7.06 28.53
C GLU A 359 1.09 6.40 27.57
N LYS A 360 0.12 7.19 27.06
CA LYS A 360 -1.01 6.67 26.30
C LYS A 360 -0.88 6.98 24.81
N ALA A 361 -1.23 6.00 23.97
CA ALA A 361 -1.48 6.17 22.55
C ALA A 361 -2.89 6.74 22.29
N ALA A 362 -3.21 7.05 21.04
CA ALA A 362 -4.50 7.62 20.64
C ALA A 362 -5.69 6.70 21.00
N ASP A 363 -5.49 5.38 21.04
CA ASP A 363 -6.50 4.38 21.44
C ASP A 363 -6.63 4.21 22.98
N GLY A 364 -5.92 5.02 23.76
CA GLY A 364 -5.88 4.95 25.23
C GLY A 364 -5.02 3.82 25.79
N SER A 365 -4.42 2.97 24.97
CA SER A 365 -3.51 1.91 25.42
C SER A 365 -2.10 2.44 25.76
N GLN A 366 -1.26 1.59 26.37
CA GLN A 366 0.13 1.94 26.64
C GLN A 366 0.89 2.23 25.33
N LEU A 367 1.57 3.38 25.26
CA LEU A 367 2.48 3.70 24.18
C LEU A 367 3.69 2.77 24.18
N ARG A 368 4.06 2.27 23.01
CA ARG A 368 5.23 1.39 22.82
C ARG A 368 6.00 1.78 21.55
N PRO A 369 7.27 1.36 21.38
CA PRO A 369 7.96 1.55 20.09
C PRO A 369 7.19 0.83 18.96
N PHE A 370 7.13 1.46 17.78
CA PHE A 370 6.54 0.87 16.58
C PHE A 370 7.53 -0.11 15.96
N ILE A 371 7.61 -1.29 16.54
CA ILE A 371 8.41 -2.41 16.07
C ILE A 371 7.59 -3.71 16.14
N VAL A 372 7.93 -4.68 15.31
CA VAL A 372 7.33 -6.02 15.34
C VAL A 372 8.11 -6.87 16.33
N PHE A 373 7.47 -7.28 17.41
CA PHE A 373 8.02 -8.26 18.36
C PHE A 373 7.91 -9.68 17.82
N PHE A 374 8.81 -10.57 18.20
CA PHE A 374 8.64 -11.99 17.94
C PHE A 374 7.30 -12.49 18.48
N GLY A 375 6.52 -13.15 17.61
CA GLY A 375 5.16 -13.60 17.89
C GLY A 375 4.06 -12.62 17.49
N GLU A 376 4.41 -11.50 16.84
CA GLU A 376 3.47 -10.61 16.15
C GLU A 376 3.55 -10.81 14.64
N ASP A 377 2.46 -10.49 13.95
CA ASP A 377 2.41 -10.49 12.48
C ASP A 377 3.30 -9.39 11.89
N VAL A 378 3.91 -9.67 10.74
CA VAL A 378 4.73 -8.70 9.98
C VAL A 378 3.84 -8.02 8.93
N PRO A 379 3.38 -6.80 9.16
CA PRO A 379 2.30 -6.19 8.37
C PRO A 379 2.68 -5.93 6.91
N ASN A 380 3.97 -5.68 6.64
CA ASN A 380 4.44 -5.30 5.30
C ASN A 380 4.90 -6.49 4.44
N MET A 381 4.67 -7.75 4.87
CA MET A 381 5.14 -8.93 4.12
C MET A 381 4.54 -9.06 2.73
N GLU A 382 3.25 -8.79 2.57
CA GLU A 382 2.61 -8.88 1.24
C GLU A 382 3.17 -7.84 0.27
N GLN A 383 3.45 -6.63 0.74
CA GLN A 383 4.12 -5.61 -0.06
C GLN A 383 5.56 -6.04 -0.41
N ALA A 384 6.31 -6.58 0.55
CA ALA A 384 7.66 -7.08 0.32
C ALA A 384 7.70 -8.21 -0.71
N LYS A 385 6.76 -9.16 -0.65
CA LYS A 385 6.62 -10.24 -1.65
C LYS A 385 6.37 -9.70 -3.06
N ARG A 386 5.53 -8.66 -3.20
CA ARG A 386 5.27 -8.01 -4.50
C ARG A 386 6.53 -7.36 -5.05
N ILE A 387 7.27 -6.61 -4.21
CA ILE A 387 8.54 -5.99 -4.59
C ILE A 387 9.55 -7.05 -5.02
N ALA A 388 9.68 -8.15 -4.26
CA ALA A 388 10.61 -9.24 -4.60
C ALA A 388 10.26 -9.94 -5.93
N LYS A 389 8.96 -10.12 -6.24
CA LYS A 389 8.49 -10.68 -7.52
C LYS A 389 8.82 -9.81 -8.73
N ASP A 390 8.98 -8.51 -8.53
CA ASP A 390 9.23 -7.53 -9.59
C ASP A 390 10.74 -7.23 -9.79
N ALA A 391 11.63 -7.96 -9.12
CA ALA A 391 13.07 -7.75 -9.20
C ALA A 391 13.63 -8.17 -10.55
N ASP A 392 14.55 -7.36 -11.11
CA ASP A 392 15.44 -7.73 -12.19
C ASP A 392 16.83 -8.16 -11.67
N ILE A 393 17.20 -7.66 -10.47
CA ILE A 393 18.39 -8.04 -9.70
C ILE A 393 17.96 -8.13 -8.23
N PHE A 394 18.34 -9.18 -7.53
CA PHE A 394 18.04 -9.35 -6.11
C PHE A 394 19.30 -9.48 -5.27
N VAL A 395 19.38 -8.69 -4.20
CA VAL A 395 20.55 -8.63 -3.32
C VAL A 395 20.15 -8.81 -1.87
N VAL A 396 20.93 -9.58 -1.14
CA VAL A 396 20.79 -9.77 0.31
C VAL A 396 22.04 -9.22 0.99
N ILE A 397 21.90 -8.33 1.98
CA ILE A 397 23.04 -7.72 2.67
C ILE A 397 22.87 -7.82 4.18
N GLY A 398 23.87 -8.43 4.86
CA GLY A 398 23.96 -8.42 6.33
C GLY A 398 22.85 -9.16 7.04
N THR A 399 22.31 -10.23 6.45
CA THR A 399 21.37 -11.13 7.11
C THR A 399 21.70 -12.58 6.84
N SER A 400 21.62 -13.38 7.87
CA SER A 400 21.87 -14.83 7.81
C SER A 400 20.70 -15.64 7.23
N LEU A 401 19.63 -14.98 6.75
CA LEU A 401 18.42 -15.62 6.23
C LEU A 401 17.75 -16.63 7.21
N GLN A 402 17.82 -16.38 8.51
CA GLN A 402 17.23 -17.28 9.52
C GLN A 402 15.99 -16.71 10.22
N VAL A 403 15.65 -15.44 9.97
CA VAL A 403 14.48 -14.79 10.56
C VAL A 403 13.32 -14.84 9.59
N TYR A 404 12.36 -15.69 9.87
CA TYR A 404 11.12 -15.79 9.10
C TYR A 404 10.06 -14.83 9.66
N PRO A 405 9.17 -14.29 8.78
CA PRO A 405 8.97 -14.63 7.36
C PRO A 405 9.91 -13.90 6.38
N ALA A 406 10.73 -12.93 6.80
CA ALA A 406 11.59 -12.13 5.92
C ALA A 406 12.58 -12.98 5.09
N ALA A 407 13.17 -14.03 5.68
CA ALA A 407 14.07 -14.95 4.99
C ALA A 407 13.41 -15.66 3.79
N GLY A 408 12.09 -15.89 3.84
CA GLY A 408 11.32 -16.50 2.77
C GLY A 408 11.10 -15.61 1.54
N LEU A 409 11.51 -14.33 1.56
CA LEU A 409 11.36 -13.44 0.40
C LEU A 409 12.14 -13.92 -0.82
N LYS A 410 13.26 -14.62 -0.63
CA LYS A 410 14.04 -15.24 -1.71
C LYS A 410 13.22 -16.20 -2.59
N GLU A 411 12.15 -16.80 -2.06
CA GLU A 411 11.29 -17.76 -2.77
C GLU A 411 10.33 -17.07 -3.75
N TYR A 412 10.14 -15.76 -3.61
CA TYR A 412 9.28 -14.94 -4.48
C TYR A 412 10.04 -14.27 -5.62
N VAL A 413 11.37 -14.34 -5.61
CA VAL A 413 12.23 -13.73 -6.63
C VAL A 413 12.08 -14.47 -7.96
N PRO A 414 12.00 -13.77 -9.12
CA PRO A 414 11.87 -14.40 -10.42
C PRO A 414 13.04 -15.34 -10.71
N TRP A 415 12.75 -16.47 -11.34
CA TRP A 415 13.78 -17.45 -11.68
C TRP A 415 14.74 -16.92 -12.76
N LYS A 416 16.04 -17.20 -12.61
CA LYS A 416 17.12 -16.79 -13.53
C LYS A 416 17.55 -15.32 -13.52
N ILE A 417 17.11 -14.51 -12.56
CA ILE A 417 17.71 -13.18 -12.40
C ILE A 417 19.03 -13.28 -11.62
N PRO A 418 19.95 -12.32 -11.78
CA PRO A 418 21.15 -12.22 -10.94
C PRO A 418 20.80 -12.03 -9.47
N CYS A 419 21.33 -12.92 -8.61
CA CYS A 419 21.10 -12.88 -7.17
C CYS A 419 22.44 -12.85 -6.44
N TYR A 420 22.60 -11.93 -5.48
CA TYR A 420 23.84 -11.76 -4.72
C TYR A 420 23.55 -11.76 -3.22
N ILE A 421 24.53 -12.23 -2.44
CA ILE A 421 24.50 -12.12 -0.98
C ILE A 421 25.81 -11.56 -0.46
N ILE A 422 25.78 -10.49 0.33
CA ILE A 422 26.94 -9.90 1.01
C ILE A 422 26.79 -10.18 2.51
N ASP A 423 27.57 -11.09 3.03
CA ASP A 423 27.61 -11.42 4.45
C ASP A 423 28.92 -12.18 4.76
N PRO A 424 29.62 -11.92 5.87
CA PRO A 424 30.84 -12.67 6.25
C PRO A 424 30.54 -14.07 6.76
N GLY A 425 29.29 -14.41 7.07
CA GLY A 425 28.89 -15.69 7.62
C GLY A 425 28.95 -16.83 6.62
N GLU A 426 28.83 -18.06 7.15
CA GLU A 426 28.68 -19.27 6.34
C GLU A 426 27.19 -19.55 6.12
N PHE A 427 26.86 -20.02 4.92
CA PHE A 427 25.52 -20.45 4.54
C PHE A 427 25.54 -21.91 4.10
N TRP A 428 24.47 -22.62 4.32
CA TRP A 428 24.29 -23.91 3.65
C TRP A 428 24.02 -23.66 2.16
N ALA A 429 24.60 -24.49 1.30
CA ALA A 429 24.45 -24.33 -0.15
C ALA A 429 22.97 -24.30 -0.61
N GLU A 430 22.12 -25.02 0.09
CA GLU A 430 20.66 -25.06 -0.15
C GLU A 430 19.96 -23.73 0.17
N ASP A 431 20.44 -23.00 1.19
CA ASP A 431 19.85 -21.72 1.61
C ASP A 431 20.14 -20.59 0.62
N ILE A 432 21.27 -20.67 -0.11
CA ILE A 432 21.72 -19.65 -1.06
C ILE A 432 21.84 -20.19 -2.49
N TYR A 433 21.10 -21.26 -2.80
CA TYR A 433 21.10 -21.80 -4.16
C TYR A 433 20.70 -20.72 -5.19
N GLY A 434 21.53 -20.53 -6.21
CA GLY A 434 21.33 -19.49 -7.22
C GLY A 434 21.86 -18.10 -6.84
N PHE A 435 22.45 -17.94 -5.64
CA PHE A 435 23.10 -16.68 -5.23
C PHE A 435 24.61 -16.74 -5.41
N GLU A 436 25.19 -15.63 -5.85
CA GLU A 436 26.62 -15.40 -5.75
C GLU A 436 26.96 -14.82 -4.38
N HIS A 437 27.79 -15.54 -3.58
CA HIS A 437 28.15 -15.13 -2.23
C HIS A 437 29.44 -14.28 -2.24
N ILE A 438 29.28 -12.99 -1.91
CA ILE A 438 30.36 -12.04 -1.64
C ILE A 438 30.65 -12.11 -0.13
N LYS A 439 31.57 -13.02 0.24
CA LYS A 439 31.86 -13.38 1.63
C LYS A 439 32.72 -12.32 2.33
N THR A 440 32.09 -11.19 2.66
CA THR A 440 32.74 -10.08 3.38
C THR A 440 31.71 -9.20 4.09
N THR A 441 32.14 -8.15 4.79
CA THR A 441 31.25 -7.19 5.44
C THR A 441 30.50 -6.35 4.40
N ALA A 442 29.40 -5.71 4.83
CA ALA A 442 28.59 -4.87 3.95
C ALA A 442 29.39 -3.73 3.31
N VAL A 443 30.21 -3.04 4.10
CA VAL A 443 31.04 -1.92 3.64
C VAL A 443 32.10 -2.37 2.63
N ALA A 444 32.76 -3.49 2.87
CA ALA A 444 33.78 -4.00 1.96
C ALA A 444 33.20 -4.68 0.71
N GLY A 445 31.97 -5.23 0.79
CA GLY A 445 31.33 -5.96 -0.31
C GLY A 445 30.51 -5.11 -1.26
N ILE A 446 30.10 -3.90 -0.85
CA ILE A 446 29.17 -3.10 -1.66
C ILE A 446 29.80 -2.64 -2.98
N ASP A 447 31.08 -2.28 -3.00
CA ASP A 447 31.76 -1.85 -4.23
C ASP A 447 31.96 -3.04 -5.18
N ILE A 448 32.24 -4.24 -4.66
CA ILE A 448 32.30 -5.48 -5.44
C ILE A 448 30.93 -5.77 -6.07
N LEU A 449 29.84 -5.60 -5.32
CA LEU A 449 28.48 -5.73 -5.84
C LEU A 449 28.23 -4.72 -6.97
N LYS A 450 28.58 -3.44 -6.74
CA LYS A 450 28.39 -2.38 -7.73
C LYS A 450 29.05 -2.72 -9.06
N GLU A 451 30.32 -3.12 -9.05
CA GLU A 451 31.03 -3.56 -10.27
C GLU A 451 30.34 -4.73 -10.97
N LYS A 452 29.81 -5.70 -10.21
CA LYS A 452 29.11 -6.86 -10.79
C LYS A 452 27.78 -6.50 -11.45
N ILE A 453 26.98 -5.63 -10.83
CA ILE A 453 25.69 -5.24 -11.39
C ILE A 453 25.83 -4.27 -12.57
N GLU A 454 26.88 -3.43 -12.59
CA GLU A 454 27.22 -2.56 -13.73
C GLU A 454 27.72 -3.36 -14.96
N ALA A 455 28.21 -4.58 -14.76
CA ALA A 455 28.64 -5.48 -15.83
C ALA A 455 27.49 -6.30 -16.46
N LEU A 456 26.25 -6.24 -15.91
CA LEU A 456 25.06 -6.93 -16.43
C LEU A 456 24.41 -6.18 -17.58
#